data_abc3ae7aa6ab432067870e791c731810
#
_entry.id   abc3ae7aa6ab432067870e791c731810
#
_cell.length_a   1.000
_cell.length_b   1.000
_cell.length_c   1.000
_cell.angle_alpha   90.00
_cell.angle_beta   90.00
_cell.angle_gamma   90.00
#
_symmetry.space_group_name_H-M   'P 1'
#
loop_
_entity.id
_entity.type
_entity.pdbx_description
1 polymer ?
#
loop_
_entity_poly.entity_id
_entity_poly.type
_entity_poly.pdbx_seq_one_letter_code
_entity_poly.pdbx_strand_id
1 'polypeptide(L)'
;MNKKKICFILLNWLFIASAFAQTPNILSKGKADSQECKDWVESRLEKMTLKEKIGQLFIHTVPLHDTEVNRKNIRNAVKEYKVGGFLFDNGQLVNQVNLTNYAQEMAEIPLLITFDGEWGLNMRLKEIPAFPRHRVLGCIQDNNLLYEYGKEVARQFREIGVHVNFAPVADVDNNPLNPVINTRSFGGDVRNVTEKVIAYSKGLEDGGVLSVSKHFPGHGDTNVDSHKALPTLNFSRERMDSVEMYPFRKAVEAGLGGVMVGHLEVPALSKRTASLSSDIVQGILQKEF
;
A
#
# COMPACT_ATOMS: atom_id res chain seq x y z
N MET A 1 -56.37 -4.14 29.37
CA MET A 1 -55.19 -5.05 29.10
C MET A 1 -54.11 -4.31 28.34
N ASN A 2 -52.93 -4.32 28.88
CA ASN A 2 -51.87 -3.37 28.69
C ASN A 2 -51.25 -3.31 27.27
N LYS A 3 -51.33 -2.11 26.63
CA LYS A 3 -50.62 -1.77 25.38
C LYS A 3 -49.13 -1.40 25.59
N LYS A 4 -48.51 -1.75 26.70
CA LYS A 4 -47.10 -1.36 27.05
C LYS A 4 -46.04 -2.46 26.90
N LYS A 5 -46.33 -3.60 26.28
CA LYS A 5 -45.37 -4.71 26.12
C LYS A 5 -44.94 -5.01 24.69
N ILE A 6 -45.32 -4.21 23.68
CA ILE A 6 -44.96 -4.46 22.28
C ILE A 6 -43.79 -3.54 21.79
N CYS A 7 -43.37 -2.56 22.59
CA CYS A 7 -42.33 -1.61 22.18
C CYS A 7 -40.87 -2.02 22.53
N PHE A 8 -40.64 -3.18 23.14
CA PHE A 8 -39.32 -3.59 23.61
C PHE A 8 -38.65 -4.72 22.80
N ILE A 9 -39.31 -5.24 21.76
CA ILE A 9 -38.74 -6.30 20.91
C ILE A 9 -38.28 -5.81 19.57
N LEU A 10 -38.53 -4.53 19.20
CA LEU A 10 -38.13 -3.94 17.92
C LEU A 10 -36.82 -3.12 17.96
N LEU A 11 -36.12 -3.08 19.10
CA LEU A 11 -34.88 -2.27 19.27
C LEU A 11 -33.59 -3.09 19.33
N ASN A 12 -33.63 -4.40 19.08
CA ASN A 12 -32.43 -5.26 19.05
C ASN A 12 -32.06 -5.77 17.65
N TRP A 13 -32.54 -5.12 16.58
CA TRP A 13 -32.14 -5.41 15.21
C TRP A 13 -31.33 -4.26 14.60
N LEU A 14 -30.52 -3.62 15.43
CA LEU A 14 -29.58 -2.61 14.93
C LEU A 14 -28.17 -3.02 15.33
N PHE A 15 -27.34 -3.16 14.31
CA PHE A 15 -25.88 -3.31 14.36
C PHE A 15 -25.32 -4.68 14.72
N ILE A 16 -25.63 -5.71 13.92
CA ILE A 16 -24.53 -6.49 13.40
C ILE A 16 -24.12 -5.74 12.11
N ALA A 17 -23.40 -4.67 12.23
CA ALA A 17 -22.52 -4.22 11.17
C ALA A 17 -21.46 -5.30 11.06
N SER A 18 -21.67 -6.25 10.14
CA SER A 18 -20.60 -7.07 9.64
C SER A 18 -19.51 -6.09 9.23
N ALA A 19 -18.39 -6.11 9.94
CA ALA A 19 -17.17 -5.46 9.51
C ALA A 19 -16.68 -6.22 8.28
N PHE A 20 -17.35 -6.04 7.15
CA PHE A 20 -16.80 -6.33 5.84
C PHE A 20 -15.71 -5.28 5.65
N ALA A 21 -14.49 -5.73 5.42
CA ALA A 21 -13.42 -4.85 4.99
C ALA A 21 -13.96 -4.01 3.82
N GLN A 22 -13.97 -2.70 4.00
CA GLN A 22 -14.53 -1.79 2.98
C GLN A 22 -13.65 -1.88 1.73
N THR A 23 -14.27 -2.17 0.59
CA THR A 23 -13.55 -2.19 -0.69
C THR A 23 -12.95 -0.81 -0.96
N PRO A 24 -11.63 -0.72 -1.23
CA PRO A 24 -11.00 0.56 -1.54
C PRO A 24 -11.70 1.31 -2.67
N ASN A 25 -11.81 2.61 -2.56
CA ASN A 25 -12.54 3.46 -3.50
C ASN A 25 -12.07 3.31 -4.96
N ILE A 26 -10.75 3.14 -5.17
CA ILE A 26 -10.19 2.93 -6.51
C ILE A 26 -10.72 1.64 -7.15
N LEU A 27 -10.88 0.57 -6.38
CA LEU A 27 -11.39 -0.71 -6.88
C LEU A 27 -12.88 -0.61 -7.18
N SER A 28 -13.67 0.03 -6.32
CA SER A 28 -15.11 0.24 -6.54
C SER A 28 -15.36 1.10 -7.78
N LYS A 29 -14.60 2.19 -7.98
CA LYS A 29 -14.65 3.02 -9.19
C LYS A 29 -14.25 2.22 -10.45
N GLY A 30 -13.31 1.29 -10.32
CA GLY A 30 -12.84 0.40 -11.39
C GLY A 30 -13.76 -0.78 -11.69
N LYS A 31 -15.01 -0.80 -11.19
CA LYS A 31 -16.00 -1.89 -11.36
C LYS A 31 -15.59 -3.22 -10.72
N ALA A 32 -14.69 -3.23 -9.73
CA ALA A 32 -14.28 -4.46 -9.04
C ALA A 32 -15.48 -5.19 -8.40
N ASP A 33 -16.51 -4.46 -8.01
CA ASP A 33 -17.74 -5.00 -7.42
C ASP A 33 -18.79 -5.42 -8.46
N SER A 34 -18.54 -5.23 -9.76
CA SER A 34 -19.46 -5.64 -10.82
C SER A 34 -19.58 -7.15 -10.89
N GLN A 35 -20.77 -7.64 -11.30
CA GLN A 35 -20.98 -9.08 -11.46
C GLN A 35 -20.01 -9.67 -12.51
N GLU A 36 -19.76 -8.94 -13.60
CA GLU A 36 -18.80 -9.34 -14.64
C GLU A 36 -17.39 -9.57 -14.07
N CYS A 37 -16.92 -8.66 -13.19
CA CYS A 37 -15.61 -8.83 -12.54
C CYS A 37 -15.60 -10.04 -11.60
N LYS A 38 -16.64 -10.24 -10.81
CA LYS A 38 -16.78 -11.39 -9.91
C LYS A 38 -16.78 -12.70 -10.68
N ASP A 39 -17.58 -12.81 -11.74
CA ASP A 39 -17.66 -14.00 -12.60
C ASP A 39 -16.30 -14.30 -13.25
N TRP A 40 -15.58 -13.26 -13.71
CA TRP A 40 -14.24 -13.41 -14.25
C TRP A 40 -13.27 -13.98 -13.20
N VAL A 41 -13.26 -13.40 -11.98
CA VAL A 41 -12.39 -13.85 -10.89
C VAL A 41 -12.70 -15.31 -10.51
N GLU A 42 -13.96 -15.65 -10.28
CA GLU A 42 -14.39 -17.01 -9.94
C GLU A 42 -13.99 -18.01 -11.01
N SER A 43 -14.24 -17.69 -12.29
CA SER A 43 -13.89 -18.56 -13.42
C SER A 43 -12.38 -18.83 -13.54
N ARG A 44 -11.54 -17.88 -13.08
CA ARG A 44 -10.09 -18.06 -13.03
C ARG A 44 -9.68 -18.91 -11.83
N LEU A 45 -10.20 -18.58 -10.64
CA LEU A 45 -9.89 -19.29 -9.41
C LEU A 45 -10.26 -20.78 -9.45
N GLU A 46 -11.38 -21.13 -10.09
CA GLU A 46 -11.79 -22.52 -10.28
C GLU A 46 -10.78 -23.35 -11.08
N LYS A 47 -10.14 -22.75 -12.06
CA LYS A 47 -9.18 -23.43 -12.96
C LYS A 47 -7.76 -23.46 -12.41
N MET A 48 -7.46 -22.64 -11.43
CA MET A 48 -6.11 -22.52 -10.86
C MET A 48 -5.81 -23.62 -9.85
N THR A 49 -4.62 -24.21 -9.97
CA THR A 49 -4.04 -25.05 -8.92
C THR A 49 -3.69 -24.24 -7.67
N LEU A 50 -3.51 -24.88 -6.53
CA LEU A 50 -3.07 -24.20 -5.31
C LEU A 50 -1.73 -23.48 -5.52
N LYS A 51 -0.79 -24.07 -6.26
CA LYS A 51 0.51 -23.44 -6.60
C LYS A 51 0.31 -22.13 -7.36
N GLU A 52 -0.56 -22.11 -8.35
CA GLU A 52 -0.84 -20.89 -9.13
C GLU A 52 -1.54 -19.83 -8.28
N LYS A 53 -2.52 -20.21 -7.44
CA LYS A 53 -3.15 -19.28 -6.49
C LYS A 53 -2.13 -18.65 -5.55
N ILE A 54 -1.20 -19.44 -5.01
CA ILE A 54 -0.11 -18.93 -4.18
C ILE A 54 0.79 -17.98 -4.98
N GLY A 55 1.14 -18.33 -6.23
CA GLY A 55 1.93 -17.48 -7.11
C GLY A 55 1.36 -16.08 -7.27
N GLN A 56 0.03 -15.96 -7.43
CA GLN A 56 -0.66 -14.65 -7.57
C GLN A 56 -0.50 -13.73 -6.34
N LEU A 57 -0.11 -14.26 -5.18
CA LEU A 57 0.13 -13.44 -3.97
C LEU A 57 1.54 -12.82 -3.94
N PHE A 58 2.40 -13.14 -4.90
CA PHE A 58 3.78 -12.67 -4.94
C PHE A 58 3.98 -11.56 -5.97
N ILE A 59 4.63 -10.49 -5.54
CA ILE A 59 5.25 -9.48 -6.40
C ILE A 59 6.75 -9.80 -6.45
N HIS A 60 7.24 -10.15 -7.63
CA HIS A 60 8.63 -10.56 -7.82
C HIS A 60 9.51 -9.36 -8.16
N THR A 61 10.62 -9.19 -7.44
CA THR A 61 11.57 -8.10 -7.71
C THR A 61 12.59 -8.52 -8.76
N VAL A 62 12.81 -7.66 -9.75
CA VAL A 62 13.77 -7.89 -10.84
C VAL A 62 14.64 -6.64 -11.05
N PRO A 63 15.98 -6.80 -11.19
CA PRO A 63 16.85 -5.71 -11.60
C PRO A 63 16.41 -5.11 -12.94
N LEU A 64 16.41 -3.78 -13.06
CA LEU A 64 15.94 -3.07 -14.25
C LEU A 64 17.04 -2.96 -15.33
N HIS A 65 17.55 -4.12 -15.75
CA HIS A 65 18.49 -4.25 -16.86
C HIS A 65 17.90 -5.20 -17.91
N ASP A 66 17.72 -4.73 -19.12
CA ASP A 66 17.17 -5.56 -20.22
C ASP A 66 18.25 -6.50 -20.75
N THR A 67 18.46 -7.60 -20.03
CA THR A 67 19.42 -8.65 -20.36
C THR A 67 18.73 -10.00 -20.53
N GLU A 68 19.35 -10.93 -21.26
CA GLU A 68 18.78 -12.27 -21.44
C GLU A 68 18.60 -13.01 -20.09
N VAL A 69 19.46 -12.76 -19.12
CA VAL A 69 19.34 -13.33 -17.76
C VAL A 69 18.07 -12.84 -17.10
N ASN A 70 17.80 -11.52 -17.11
CA ASN A 70 16.60 -10.97 -16.51
C ASN A 70 15.34 -11.35 -17.28
N ARG A 71 15.39 -11.39 -18.62
CA ARG A 71 14.27 -11.93 -19.43
C ARG A 71 13.97 -13.38 -19.09
N LYS A 72 14.97 -14.23 -18.89
CA LYS A 72 14.79 -15.61 -18.42
C LYS A 72 14.16 -15.67 -17.04
N ASN A 73 14.60 -14.82 -16.09
CA ASN A 73 14.03 -14.76 -14.73
C ASN A 73 12.55 -14.34 -14.78
N ILE A 74 12.21 -13.31 -15.56
CA ILE A 74 10.84 -12.87 -15.76
C ILE A 74 9.99 -13.99 -16.39
N ARG A 75 10.49 -14.65 -17.43
CA ARG A 75 9.80 -15.78 -18.07
C ARG A 75 9.49 -16.90 -17.08
N ASN A 76 10.46 -17.28 -16.23
CA ASN A 76 10.26 -18.29 -15.21
C ASN A 76 9.21 -17.84 -14.17
N ALA A 77 9.30 -16.58 -13.69
CA ALA A 77 8.35 -16.03 -12.74
C ALA A 77 6.91 -16.08 -13.29
N VAL A 78 6.72 -15.68 -14.54
CA VAL A 78 5.40 -15.66 -15.20
C VAL A 78 4.90 -17.08 -15.52
N LYS A 79 5.73 -17.91 -16.15
CA LYS A 79 5.28 -19.20 -16.69
C LYS A 79 5.28 -20.34 -15.67
N GLU A 80 6.31 -20.41 -14.81
CA GLU A 80 6.48 -21.52 -13.87
C GLU A 80 5.89 -21.21 -12.47
N TYR A 81 6.05 -19.96 -12.00
CA TYR A 81 5.60 -19.55 -10.67
C TYR A 81 4.27 -18.81 -10.68
N LYS A 82 3.79 -18.35 -11.87
CA LYS A 82 2.51 -17.63 -12.03
C LYS A 82 2.38 -16.46 -11.04
N VAL A 83 3.46 -15.66 -10.89
CA VAL A 83 3.47 -14.52 -9.98
C VAL A 83 2.39 -13.49 -10.32
N GLY A 84 1.86 -12.79 -9.31
CA GLY A 84 0.82 -11.78 -9.48
C GLY A 84 1.33 -10.47 -10.06
N GLY A 85 2.63 -10.20 -9.97
CA GLY A 85 3.20 -8.96 -10.50
C GLY A 85 4.70 -8.82 -10.33
N PHE A 86 5.20 -7.64 -10.70
CA PHE A 86 6.61 -7.28 -10.62
C PHE A 86 6.85 -5.95 -9.92
N LEU A 87 7.97 -5.88 -9.21
CA LEU A 87 8.64 -4.66 -8.79
C LEU A 87 9.99 -4.60 -9.51
N PHE A 88 10.21 -3.56 -10.31
CA PHE A 88 11.50 -3.33 -10.92
C PHE A 88 12.35 -2.40 -10.04
N ASP A 89 13.64 -2.72 -9.94
CA ASP A 89 14.61 -1.93 -9.18
C ASP A 89 15.08 -0.69 -9.99
N ASN A 90 16.17 -0.06 -9.56
CA ASN A 90 16.72 1.12 -10.24
C ASN A 90 17.20 0.80 -11.67
N GLY A 91 16.95 1.71 -12.60
CA GLY A 91 17.38 1.54 -13.98
C GLY A 91 16.97 2.68 -14.89
N GLN A 92 16.82 2.39 -16.18
CA GLN A 92 16.44 3.31 -17.22
C GLN A 92 14.98 3.15 -17.62
N LEU A 93 14.33 4.23 -17.99
CA LEU A 93 12.92 4.26 -18.42
C LEU A 93 12.64 3.26 -19.56
N VAL A 94 13.50 3.21 -20.56
CA VAL A 94 13.33 2.29 -21.70
C VAL A 94 13.32 0.84 -21.26
N ASN A 95 14.15 0.46 -20.28
CA ASN A 95 14.16 -0.89 -19.73
C ASN A 95 12.88 -1.20 -18.95
N GLN A 96 12.34 -0.22 -18.20
CA GLN A 96 11.05 -0.37 -17.51
C GLN A 96 9.94 -0.72 -18.48
N VAL A 97 9.82 0.03 -19.56
CA VAL A 97 8.79 -0.18 -20.59
C VAL A 97 8.98 -1.52 -21.29
N ASN A 98 10.20 -1.83 -21.74
CA ASN A 98 10.49 -3.07 -22.46
C ASN A 98 10.24 -4.31 -21.62
N LEU A 99 10.70 -4.34 -20.36
CA LEU A 99 10.53 -5.50 -19.49
C LEU A 99 9.08 -5.63 -19.00
N THR A 100 8.38 -4.52 -18.79
CA THR A 100 6.93 -4.53 -18.51
C THR A 100 6.15 -5.18 -19.65
N ASN A 101 6.35 -4.70 -20.88
CA ASN A 101 5.68 -5.26 -22.04
C ASN A 101 6.01 -6.74 -22.25
N TYR A 102 7.30 -7.09 -22.15
CA TYR A 102 7.75 -8.47 -22.25
C TYR A 102 7.09 -9.40 -21.22
N ALA A 103 6.91 -8.95 -19.99
CA ALA A 103 6.25 -9.72 -18.94
C ALA A 103 4.73 -9.86 -19.23
N GLN A 104 4.06 -8.76 -19.59
CA GLN A 104 2.62 -8.74 -19.88
C GLN A 104 2.24 -9.61 -21.08
N GLU A 105 3.04 -9.61 -22.15
CA GLU A 105 2.81 -10.43 -23.33
C GLU A 105 2.76 -11.94 -23.04
N MET A 106 3.49 -12.38 -22.00
CA MET A 106 3.53 -13.79 -21.63
C MET A 106 2.47 -14.18 -20.60
N ALA A 107 1.87 -13.22 -19.91
CA ALA A 107 0.99 -13.46 -18.78
C ALA A 107 -0.41 -13.89 -19.24
N GLU A 108 -0.95 -14.94 -18.65
CA GLU A 108 -2.34 -15.38 -18.85
C GLU A 108 -3.33 -14.55 -18.01
N ILE A 109 -2.89 -14.08 -16.86
CA ILE A 109 -3.58 -13.13 -16.01
C ILE A 109 -2.72 -11.86 -16.01
N PRO A 110 -3.29 -10.67 -16.30
CA PRO A 110 -2.53 -9.43 -16.32
C PRO A 110 -1.78 -9.20 -15.02
N LEU A 111 -0.50 -8.81 -15.13
CA LEU A 111 0.39 -8.63 -14.00
C LEU A 111 0.22 -7.26 -13.37
N LEU A 112 0.27 -7.19 -12.04
CA LEU A 112 0.41 -5.93 -11.32
C LEU A 112 1.85 -5.44 -11.45
N ILE A 113 2.03 -4.27 -12.02
CA ILE A 113 3.32 -3.59 -12.03
C ILE A 113 3.32 -2.61 -10.87
N THR A 114 4.24 -2.82 -9.94
CA THR A 114 4.37 -2.00 -8.74
C THR A 114 5.63 -1.15 -8.82
N PHE A 115 5.66 -0.05 -8.09
CA PHE A 115 6.77 0.89 -8.12
C PHE A 115 6.99 1.51 -6.74
N ASP A 116 8.24 1.72 -6.40
CA ASP A 116 8.66 2.40 -5.19
C ASP A 116 8.99 3.85 -5.56
N GLY A 117 7.96 4.69 -5.58
CA GLY A 117 8.04 6.04 -6.11
C GLY A 117 7.55 7.12 -5.14
N GLU A 118 8.17 7.21 -3.95
CA GLU A 118 7.81 8.19 -2.92
C GLU A 118 7.85 9.63 -3.44
N TRP A 119 8.84 9.96 -4.28
CA TRP A 119 8.96 11.25 -4.99
C TRP A 119 8.86 11.08 -6.52
N GLY A 120 7.92 10.24 -6.97
CA GLY A 120 7.66 9.95 -8.37
C GLY A 120 8.70 9.02 -9.02
N LEU A 121 8.73 9.01 -10.35
CA LEU A 121 9.57 8.10 -11.14
C LEU A 121 11.07 8.25 -10.86
N ASN A 122 11.53 9.47 -10.52
CA ASN A 122 12.96 9.72 -10.26
C ASN A 122 13.52 8.90 -9.09
N MET A 123 12.69 8.38 -8.20
CA MET A 123 13.19 7.51 -7.13
C MET A 123 13.98 6.33 -7.71
N ARG A 124 13.55 5.78 -8.83
CA ARG A 124 14.14 4.61 -9.50
C ARG A 124 14.73 4.91 -10.87
N LEU A 125 14.13 5.84 -11.63
CA LEU A 125 14.50 6.21 -13.00
C LEU A 125 15.16 7.61 -13.00
N LYS A 126 16.48 7.65 -12.93
CA LYS A 126 17.24 8.88 -12.65
C LYS A 126 17.23 9.91 -13.78
N GLU A 127 16.89 9.52 -14.99
CA GLU A 127 16.73 10.43 -16.13
C GLU A 127 15.47 11.30 -16.08
N ILE A 128 14.51 10.95 -15.21
CA ILE A 128 13.26 11.69 -15.04
C ILE A 128 13.47 12.82 -14.02
N PRO A 129 12.87 14.01 -14.20
CA PRO A 129 12.92 15.07 -13.21
C PRO A 129 12.40 14.64 -11.85
N ALA A 130 13.11 15.00 -10.77
CA ALA A 130 12.73 14.65 -9.40
C ALA A 130 11.66 15.61 -8.86
N PHE A 131 10.66 15.06 -8.21
CA PHE A 131 9.80 15.80 -7.31
C PHE A 131 10.47 15.99 -5.94
N PRO A 132 10.03 16.98 -5.14
CA PRO A 132 10.51 17.13 -3.76
C PRO A 132 10.19 15.90 -2.90
N ARG A 133 11.03 15.65 -1.91
CA ARG A 133 10.75 14.62 -0.89
C ARG A 133 9.60 15.02 0.02
N HIS A 134 8.95 14.06 0.65
CA HIS A 134 7.78 14.29 1.50
C HIS A 134 8.01 15.33 2.61
N ARG A 135 9.22 15.42 3.18
CA ARG A 135 9.55 16.46 4.19
C ARG A 135 9.31 17.88 3.66
N VAL A 136 9.65 18.14 2.42
CA VAL A 136 9.41 19.44 1.77
C VAL A 136 7.92 19.60 1.49
N LEU A 137 7.28 18.57 0.97
CA LEU A 137 5.84 18.56 0.70
C LEU A 137 5.00 18.73 1.98
N GLY A 138 5.51 18.24 3.12
CA GLY A 138 4.89 18.41 4.43
C GLY A 138 4.77 19.88 4.88
N CYS A 139 5.56 20.80 4.31
CA CYS A 139 5.50 22.24 4.60
C CYS A 139 4.39 22.96 3.81
N ILE A 140 3.80 22.34 2.81
CA ILE A 140 2.72 22.92 2.00
C ILE A 140 1.45 23.04 2.85
N GLN A 141 0.81 24.21 2.89
CA GLN A 141 -0.40 24.43 3.67
C GLN A 141 -1.66 23.99 2.93
N ASP A 142 -1.70 24.18 1.60
CA ASP A 142 -2.84 23.80 0.77
C ASP A 142 -2.75 22.33 0.34
N ASN A 143 -3.58 21.50 0.95
CA ASN A 143 -3.63 20.07 0.65
C ASN A 143 -4.13 19.75 -0.78
N ASN A 144 -4.78 20.71 -1.49
CA ASN A 144 -5.12 20.52 -2.89
C ASN A 144 -3.88 20.40 -3.77
N LEU A 145 -2.79 21.07 -3.43
CA LEU A 145 -1.51 20.91 -4.16
C LEU A 145 -0.95 19.49 -4.00
N LEU A 146 -1.13 18.86 -2.83
CA LEU A 146 -0.73 17.47 -2.62
C LEU A 146 -1.61 16.50 -3.41
N TYR A 147 -2.89 16.79 -3.49
CA TYR A 147 -3.82 16.01 -4.31
C TYR A 147 -3.45 16.09 -5.80
N GLU A 148 -3.23 17.30 -6.34
CA GLU A 148 -2.83 17.48 -7.73
C GLU A 148 -1.43 16.88 -8.01
N TYR A 149 -0.51 16.97 -7.06
CA TYR A 149 0.77 16.26 -7.12
C TYR A 149 0.58 14.74 -7.24
N GLY A 150 -0.32 14.16 -6.44
CA GLY A 150 -0.64 12.73 -6.52
C GLY A 150 -1.20 12.34 -7.88
N LYS A 151 -2.08 13.16 -8.46
CA LYS A 151 -2.62 12.95 -9.81
C LYS A 151 -1.54 12.99 -10.89
N GLU A 152 -0.61 13.94 -10.79
CA GLU A 152 0.49 14.03 -11.75
C GLU A 152 1.44 12.83 -11.67
N VAL A 153 1.75 12.38 -10.45
CA VAL A 153 2.53 11.14 -10.27
C VAL A 153 1.78 9.94 -10.88
N ALA A 154 0.49 9.83 -10.66
CA ALA A 154 -0.33 8.75 -11.23
C ALA A 154 -0.35 8.81 -12.76
N ARG A 155 -0.46 10.01 -13.36
CA ARG A 155 -0.39 10.20 -14.81
C ARG A 155 0.90 9.64 -15.38
N GLN A 156 2.04 10.02 -14.81
CA GLN A 156 3.35 9.53 -15.24
C GLN A 156 3.49 8.01 -15.07
N PHE A 157 2.99 7.46 -13.97
CA PHE A 157 3.05 6.03 -13.69
C PHE A 157 2.23 5.21 -14.70
N ARG A 158 1.04 5.69 -15.03
CA ARG A 158 0.18 5.02 -16.02
C ARG A 158 0.77 5.02 -17.42
N GLU A 159 1.49 6.05 -17.81
CA GLU A 159 2.18 6.12 -19.11
C GLU A 159 3.23 5.02 -19.29
N ILE A 160 3.79 4.51 -18.20
CA ILE A 160 4.78 3.42 -18.23
C ILE A 160 4.22 2.09 -17.71
N GLY A 161 2.88 1.98 -17.57
CA GLY A 161 2.20 0.75 -17.19
C GLY A 161 2.31 0.38 -15.71
N VAL A 162 2.56 1.33 -14.80
CA VAL A 162 2.57 1.09 -13.35
C VAL A 162 1.15 1.21 -12.79
N HIS A 163 0.74 0.24 -11.98
CA HIS A 163 -0.59 0.12 -11.39
C HIS A 163 -0.63 0.46 -9.91
N VAL A 164 0.46 0.22 -9.19
CA VAL A 164 0.56 0.37 -7.73
C VAL A 164 1.79 1.16 -7.36
N ASN A 165 1.64 2.19 -6.53
CA ASN A 165 2.76 2.93 -5.94
C ASN A 165 2.92 2.57 -4.46
N PHE A 166 4.09 2.08 -4.05
CA PHE A 166 4.44 1.87 -2.65
C PHE A 166 4.76 3.20 -1.97
N ALA A 167 3.78 4.09 -1.97
CA ALA A 167 3.77 5.43 -1.37
C ALA A 167 2.31 5.84 -1.06
N PRO A 168 2.11 6.76 -0.11
CA PRO A 168 3.10 7.56 0.63
C PRO A 168 3.70 6.86 1.85
N VAL A 169 4.77 7.48 2.40
CA VAL A 169 5.27 7.19 3.73
C VAL A 169 4.35 7.88 4.74
N ALA A 170 3.66 7.06 5.54
CA ALA A 170 2.72 7.51 6.57
C ALA A 170 3.33 7.54 7.98
N ASP A 171 4.62 7.19 8.07
CA ASP A 171 5.37 7.24 9.33
C ASP A 171 5.47 8.66 9.85
N VAL A 172 5.22 8.86 11.14
CA VAL A 172 5.36 10.13 11.85
C VAL A 172 6.78 10.24 12.38
N ASP A 173 7.59 11.14 11.82
CA ASP A 173 9.03 11.26 12.13
C ASP A 173 9.26 12.05 13.41
N ASN A 174 9.10 11.37 14.56
CA ASN A 174 9.27 11.93 15.90
C ASN A 174 10.69 11.81 16.43
N ASN A 175 11.56 11.04 15.77
CA ASN A 175 12.93 10.81 16.19
C ASN A 175 13.92 11.42 15.19
N PRO A 176 14.59 12.52 15.55
CA PRO A 176 15.58 13.18 14.69
C PRO A 176 16.77 12.27 14.31
N LEU A 177 17.00 11.21 15.08
CA LEU A 177 18.08 10.24 14.85
C LEU A 177 17.61 9.04 13.99
N ASN A 178 16.37 9.02 13.52
CA ASN A 178 15.88 7.94 12.67
C ASN A 178 16.70 7.85 11.37
N PRO A 179 17.40 6.72 11.13
CA PRO A 179 18.31 6.62 9.98
C PRO A 179 17.60 6.34 8.66
N VAL A 180 16.30 6.01 8.68
CA VAL A 180 15.57 5.49 7.52
C VAL A 180 14.47 6.43 7.05
N ILE A 181 13.63 6.91 7.94
CA ILE A 181 12.43 7.68 7.60
C ILE A 181 12.79 9.13 7.29
N ASN A 182 13.23 9.90 8.25
CA ASN A 182 13.80 11.23 8.06
C ASN A 182 13.06 12.06 6.98
N THR A 183 13.74 12.40 5.87
CA THR A 183 13.19 13.22 4.76
C THR A 183 12.10 12.52 3.94
N ARG A 184 11.85 11.23 4.17
CA ARG A 184 10.80 10.46 3.53
C ARG A 184 9.43 10.70 4.17
N SER A 185 9.35 11.10 5.44
CA SER A 185 8.12 11.47 6.13
C SER A 185 7.68 12.90 5.79
N PHE A 186 6.37 13.17 5.88
CA PHE A 186 5.80 14.53 5.81
C PHE A 186 6.08 15.38 7.07
N GLY A 187 6.59 14.79 8.14
CA GLY A 187 6.97 15.50 9.37
C GLY A 187 6.73 14.73 10.65
N GLY A 188 6.85 15.45 11.79
CA GLY A 188 6.63 14.91 13.14
C GLY A 188 5.25 15.24 13.72
N ASP A 189 4.45 16.07 13.06
CA ASP A 189 3.08 16.35 13.48
C ASP A 189 2.10 15.32 12.91
N VAL A 190 1.44 14.58 13.78
CA VAL A 190 0.54 13.46 13.43
C VAL A 190 -0.59 13.89 12.49
N ARG A 191 -1.19 15.06 12.76
CA ARG A 191 -2.33 15.55 11.98
C ARG A 191 -1.89 15.98 10.60
N ASN A 192 -0.80 16.76 10.53
CA ASN A 192 -0.22 17.18 9.27
C ASN A 192 0.17 15.97 8.39
N VAL A 193 0.88 14.99 8.97
CA VAL A 193 1.24 13.74 8.25
C VAL A 193 -0.03 13.06 7.71
N THR A 194 -1.05 12.92 8.54
CA THR A 194 -2.31 12.27 8.16
C THR A 194 -3.00 12.97 7.00
N GLU A 195 -3.13 14.29 7.06
CA GLU A 195 -3.76 15.08 5.99
C GLU A 195 -2.99 14.98 4.67
N LYS A 196 -1.65 15.05 4.72
CA LYS A 196 -0.80 14.89 3.55
C LYS A 196 -0.90 13.49 2.93
N VAL A 197 -0.88 12.45 3.77
CA VAL A 197 -1.07 11.05 3.34
C VAL A 197 -2.40 10.91 2.61
N ILE A 198 -3.48 11.40 3.18
CA ILE A 198 -4.82 11.30 2.57
C ILE A 198 -4.88 12.07 1.26
N ALA A 199 -4.41 13.31 1.22
CA ALA A 199 -4.47 14.15 0.02
C ALA A 199 -3.66 13.53 -1.14
N TYR A 200 -2.43 13.13 -0.89
CA TYR A 200 -1.57 12.50 -1.89
C TYR A 200 -2.14 11.16 -2.39
N SER A 201 -2.57 10.29 -1.47
CA SER A 201 -3.15 8.99 -1.83
C SER A 201 -4.42 9.13 -2.65
N LYS A 202 -5.31 10.08 -2.29
CA LYS A 202 -6.51 10.37 -3.09
C LYS A 202 -6.15 10.82 -4.50
N GLY A 203 -5.14 11.67 -4.64
CA GLY A 203 -4.64 12.11 -5.94
C GLY A 203 -4.13 10.93 -6.79
N LEU A 204 -3.32 10.04 -6.21
CA LEU A 204 -2.85 8.81 -6.87
C LEU A 204 -4.03 7.96 -7.35
N GLU A 205 -5.00 7.68 -6.48
CA GLU A 205 -6.11 6.78 -6.77
C GLU A 205 -7.14 7.37 -7.72
N ASP A 206 -7.44 8.66 -7.63
CA ASP A 206 -8.27 9.35 -8.60
C ASP A 206 -7.56 9.44 -9.97
N GLY A 207 -6.22 9.42 -9.99
CA GLY A 207 -5.40 9.27 -11.19
C GLY A 207 -5.30 7.83 -11.72
N GLY A 208 -5.84 6.83 -10.99
CA GLY A 208 -5.89 5.42 -11.41
C GLY A 208 -4.66 4.58 -11.02
N VAL A 209 -3.91 4.98 -10.00
CA VAL A 209 -2.79 4.23 -9.41
C VAL A 209 -3.07 3.94 -7.94
N LEU A 210 -3.07 2.67 -7.54
CA LEU A 210 -3.30 2.26 -6.17
C LEU A 210 -2.20 2.80 -5.25
N SER A 211 -2.58 3.50 -4.19
CA SER A 211 -1.65 3.96 -3.16
C SER A 211 -1.40 2.89 -2.11
N VAL A 212 -0.20 2.88 -1.51
CA VAL A 212 0.15 1.97 -0.42
C VAL A 212 0.86 2.75 0.68
N SER A 213 0.14 3.04 1.76
CA SER A 213 0.68 3.71 2.94
C SER A 213 1.66 2.81 3.69
N LYS A 214 2.83 3.32 4.08
CA LYS A 214 3.91 2.54 4.69
C LYS A 214 4.63 3.31 5.81
N HIS A 215 5.18 2.64 6.80
CA HIS A 215 5.37 1.21 7.06
C HIS A 215 4.62 0.82 8.34
N PHE A 216 3.46 0.19 8.21
CA PHE A 216 2.60 -0.15 9.36
C PHE A 216 3.33 -1.13 10.32
N PRO A 217 3.21 -1.01 11.64
CA PRO A 217 2.36 -0.09 12.41
C PRO A 217 2.99 1.30 12.72
N GLY A 218 4.06 1.69 12.04
CA GLY A 218 4.76 2.97 12.15
C GLY A 218 6.24 2.79 12.41
N HIS A 219 7.09 3.37 11.56
CA HIS A 219 8.55 3.25 11.60
C HIS A 219 9.23 4.59 11.97
N GLY A 220 8.42 5.63 12.26
CA GLY A 220 8.93 7.00 12.38
C GLY A 220 9.79 7.28 13.62
N ASP A 221 9.66 6.47 14.68
CA ASP A 221 10.39 6.65 15.95
C ASP A 221 11.37 5.50 16.24
N THR A 222 11.98 4.92 15.20
CA THR A 222 12.98 3.86 15.34
C THR A 222 14.41 4.43 15.29
N ASN A 223 15.33 3.75 15.98
CA ASN A 223 16.75 4.08 15.99
C ASN A 223 17.59 3.22 15.06
N VAL A 224 16.98 2.23 14.42
CA VAL A 224 17.64 1.20 13.62
C VAL A 224 16.98 1.09 12.28
N ASP A 225 17.80 0.91 11.24
CA ASP A 225 17.33 0.59 9.89
C ASP A 225 16.85 -0.87 9.83
N SER A 226 15.56 -1.05 9.54
CA SER A 226 14.93 -2.38 9.44
C SER A 226 15.53 -3.29 8.35
N HIS A 227 16.32 -2.73 7.42
CA HIS A 227 17.08 -3.52 6.45
C HIS A 227 18.39 -4.09 7.02
N LYS A 228 18.84 -3.60 8.19
CA LYS A 228 20.10 -4.01 8.83
C LYS A 228 19.89 -4.80 10.11
N ALA A 229 18.86 -4.46 10.88
CA ALA A 229 18.48 -5.15 12.10
C ALA A 229 17.00 -4.92 12.39
N LEU A 230 16.40 -5.75 13.21
CA LEU A 230 14.99 -5.66 13.57
C LEU A 230 14.79 -4.55 14.64
N PRO A 231 14.14 -3.42 14.29
CA PRO A 231 13.91 -2.36 15.27
C PRO A 231 12.75 -2.72 16.20
N THR A 232 12.87 -2.30 17.46
CA THR A 232 11.83 -2.51 18.49
C THR A 232 11.27 -1.17 18.94
N LEU A 233 9.94 -1.04 18.97
CA LEU A 233 9.21 0.09 19.52
C LEU A 233 8.58 -0.29 20.86
N ASN A 234 9.16 0.21 21.96
CA ASN A 234 8.71 -0.06 23.32
C ASN A 234 7.67 0.98 23.80
N PHE A 235 6.65 1.22 22.99
CA PHE A 235 5.55 2.13 23.31
C PHE A 235 4.33 1.38 23.83
N SER A 236 3.47 2.07 24.60
CA SER A 236 2.19 1.53 25.01
C SER A 236 1.22 1.46 23.82
N ARG A 237 0.16 0.67 23.94
CA ARG A 237 -0.90 0.59 22.94
C ARG A 237 -1.52 1.95 22.66
N GLU A 238 -1.78 2.76 23.69
CA GLU A 238 -2.38 4.08 23.58
C GLU A 238 -1.48 5.04 22.77
N ARG A 239 -0.14 4.96 22.97
CA ARG A 239 0.80 5.75 22.19
C ARG A 239 0.79 5.29 20.74
N MET A 240 0.85 3.99 20.46
CA MET A 240 0.76 3.45 19.10
C MET A 240 -0.52 3.89 18.40
N ASP A 241 -1.67 3.84 19.07
CA ASP A 241 -2.95 4.25 18.53
C ASP A 241 -3.05 5.75 18.22
N SER A 242 -2.45 6.59 19.05
CA SER A 242 -2.56 8.05 18.96
C SER A 242 -1.53 8.69 18.04
N VAL A 243 -0.42 8.02 17.74
CA VAL A 243 0.69 8.57 16.95
C VAL A 243 1.03 7.68 15.76
N GLU A 244 1.66 6.52 16.03
CA GLU A 244 2.26 5.71 14.98
C GLU A 244 1.23 5.13 14.01
N MET A 245 0.13 4.56 14.53
CA MET A 245 -0.94 3.93 13.73
C MET A 245 -2.01 4.91 13.26
N TYR A 246 -2.06 6.11 13.82
CA TYR A 246 -3.12 7.09 13.54
C TYR A 246 -3.25 7.45 12.04
N PRO A 247 -2.16 7.77 11.30
CA PRO A 247 -2.26 8.07 9.88
C PRO A 247 -2.80 6.90 9.05
N PHE A 248 -2.42 5.67 9.40
CA PHE A 248 -2.88 4.46 8.70
C PHE A 248 -4.37 4.22 8.91
N ARG A 249 -4.86 4.35 10.17
CA ARG A 249 -6.29 4.27 10.47
C ARG A 249 -7.08 5.27 9.66
N LYS A 250 -6.64 6.52 9.62
CA LYS A 250 -7.31 7.58 8.86
C LYS A 250 -7.26 7.38 7.34
N ALA A 251 -6.21 6.77 6.82
CA ALA A 251 -6.13 6.39 5.42
C ALA A 251 -7.17 5.29 5.08
N VAL A 252 -7.30 4.27 5.93
CA VAL A 252 -8.32 3.21 5.77
C VAL A 252 -9.73 3.80 5.88
N GLU A 253 -10.01 4.63 6.91
CA GLU A 253 -11.30 5.32 7.06
C GLU A 253 -11.66 6.20 5.84
N ALA A 254 -10.66 6.75 5.14
CA ALA A 254 -10.84 7.50 3.91
C ALA A 254 -11.05 6.61 2.66
N GLY A 255 -11.05 5.29 2.81
CA GLY A 255 -11.23 4.31 1.72
C GLY A 255 -10.04 4.19 0.79
N LEU A 256 -8.81 4.41 1.28
CA LEU A 256 -7.59 4.32 0.49
C LEU A 256 -7.06 2.87 0.41
N GLY A 257 -6.35 2.57 -0.69
CA GLY A 257 -6.23 1.23 -1.21
C GLY A 257 -5.34 0.25 -0.49
N GLY A 258 -4.16 0.66 -0.02
CA GLY A 258 -3.18 -0.32 0.48
C GLY A 258 -2.39 0.11 1.70
N VAL A 259 -1.92 -0.89 2.44
CA VAL A 259 -1.00 -0.71 3.58
C VAL A 259 0.14 -1.71 3.48
N MET A 260 1.37 -1.23 3.57
CA MET A 260 2.58 -2.05 3.66
C MET A 260 2.99 -2.23 5.11
N VAL A 261 3.07 -3.49 5.55
CA VAL A 261 3.52 -3.83 6.91
C VAL A 261 5.04 -3.90 6.96
N GLY A 262 5.63 -3.17 7.91
CA GLY A 262 7.06 -3.13 8.14
C GLY A 262 7.58 -4.31 8.97
N HIS A 263 8.90 -4.55 8.92
CA HIS A 263 9.57 -5.53 9.78
C HIS A 263 9.96 -4.84 11.10
N LEU A 264 9.02 -4.80 12.05
CA LEU A 264 9.14 -4.12 13.34
C LEU A 264 8.71 -5.05 14.48
N GLU A 265 9.35 -4.93 15.64
CA GLU A 265 8.86 -5.48 16.89
C GLU A 265 8.12 -4.41 17.68
N VAL A 266 6.88 -4.70 18.06
CA VAL A 266 6.05 -3.84 18.91
C VAL A 266 5.44 -4.69 20.01
N PRO A 267 6.13 -4.89 21.15
CA PRO A 267 5.71 -5.81 22.20
C PRO A 267 4.32 -5.54 22.77
N ALA A 268 3.87 -4.28 22.76
CA ALA A 268 2.52 -3.91 23.18
C ALA A 268 1.41 -4.40 22.22
N LEU A 269 1.74 -4.76 20.98
CA LEU A 269 0.80 -5.24 19.97
C LEU A 269 0.91 -6.75 19.74
N SER A 270 2.12 -7.29 19.74
CA SER A 270 2.36 -8.73 19.53
C SER A 270 3.77 -9.13 19.96
N LYS A 271 3.93 -10.42 20.28
CA LYS A 271 5.25 -11.03 20.53
C LYS A 271 6.00 -11.40 19.24
N ARG A 272 5.37 -11.24 18.08
CA ARG A 272 5.96 -11.54 16.77
C ARG A 272 6.25 -10.25 16.02
N THR A 273 7.23 -10.30 15.12
CA THR A 273 7.48 -9.23 14.15
C THR A 273 6.18 -8.88 13.41
N ALA A 274 5.91 -7.59 13.24
CA ALA A 274 4.63 -7.09 12.71
C ALA A 274 4.22 -7.76 11.39
N SER A 275 5.15 -7.91 10.46
CA SER A 275 4.91 -8.56 9.15
C SER A 275 4.58 -10.07 9.23
N LEU A 276 4.82 -10.71 10.39
CA LEU A 276 4.53 -12.13 10.64
C LEU A 276 3.48 -12.34 11.73
N SER A 277 2.84 -11.26 12.19
CA SER A 277 1.89 -11.28 13.30
C SER A 277 0.45 -11.24 12.82
N SER A 278 -0.30 -12.31 13.07
CA SER A 278 -1.76 -12.32 12.88
C SER A 278 -2.47 -11.31 13.79
N ASP A 279 -1.95 -11.06 14.99
CA ASP A 279 -2.54 -10.09 15.92
C ASP A 279 -2.50 -8.68 15.31
N ILE A 280 -1.38 -8.32 14.66
CA ILE A 280 -1.20 -7.00 14.04
C ILE A 280 -1.94 -6.93 12.69
N VAL A 281 -1.73 -7.91 11.80
CA VAL A 281 -2.30 -7.86 10.46
C VAL A 281 -3.80 -8.14 10.46
N GLN A 282 -4.21 -9.26 11.06
CA GLN A 282 -5.63 -9.65 11.06
C GLN A 282 -6.40 -8.98 12.21
N GLY A 283 -5.78 -8.89 13.39
CA GLY A 283 -6.43 -8.31 14.58
C GLY A 283 -6.63 -6.81 14.42
N ILE A 284 -5.55 -6.06 14.22
CA ILE A 284 -5.60 -4.59 14.20
C ILE A 284 -5.95 -4.08 12.80
N LEU A 285 -5.12 -4.36 11.78
CA LEU A 285 -5.28 -3.75 10.47
C LEU A 285 -6.56 -4.17 9.72
N GLN A 286 -6.99 -5.43 9.84
CA GLN A 286 -8.16 -5.92 9.12
C GLN A 286 -9.48 -5.86 9.90
N LYS A 287 -9.42 -5.91 11.24
CA LYS A 287 -10.65 -5.98 12.06
C LYS A 287 -10.95 -4.71 12.84
N GLU A 288 -9.91 -3.96 13.27
CA GLU A 288 -10.12 -2.73 14.03
C GLU A 288 -10.15 -1.47 13.12
N PHE A 289 -9.48 -1.50 11.96
CA PHE A 289 -9.43 -0.42 10.98
C PHE A 289 -10.33 -0.70 9.80
#